data_41b4dc33853dc105d8b8f464cde89744
#
_entry.id   41b4dc33853dc105d8b8f464cde89744
#
_cell.length_a   1.000
_cell.length_b   1.000
_cell.length_c   1.000
_cell.angle_alpha   90.00
_cell.angle_beta   90.00
_cell.angle_gamma   90.00
#
_symmetry.space_group_name_H-M   'P 1'
#
loop_
_entity.id
_entity.type
_entity.pdbx_description
1 polymer ?
#
loop_
_entity_poly.entity_id
_entity_poly.type
_entity_poly.pdbx_seq_one_letter_code
_entity_poly.pdbx_strand_id
1 'polypeptide(L)' 'MTPFIIRDYGKRELGRLYFKKTKTEKGALNNLKFWIRGNKELMVALHAIGMPKRAQHYSAEEVTVIVYYLGEP' A
#
# COMPACT_ATOMS: atom_id res chain seq x y z
N MET A 1 -8.45 19.99 3.78
CA MET A 1 -7.92 18.70 3.33
C MET A 1 -7.10 18.07 4.43
N THR A 2 -7.40 16.82 4.76
CA THR A 2 -6.70 16.12 5.85
C THR A 2 -5.38 15.55 5.31
N PRO A 3 -4.23 15.82 5.96
CA PRO A 3 -3.00 15.23 5.52
C PRO A 3 -3.01 13.71 5.72
N PHE A 4 -2.30 13.00 4.85
CA PHE A 4 -2.17 11.57 4.98
C PHE A 4 -1.32 11.24 6.21
N ILE A 5 -1.81 10.34 7.04
CA ILE A 5 -1.12 9.98 8.30
C ILE A 5 -0.48 8.61 8.13
N ILE A 6 0.80 8.51 8.47
CA ILE A 6 1.52 7.23 8.47
C ILE A 6 1.09 6.43 9.68
N ARG A 7 0.43 5.30 9.43
CA ARG A 7 -0.02 4.35 10.47
C ARG A 7 -0.27 3.01 9.81
N ASP A 8 -0.70 2.05 10.59
CA ASP A 8 -1.15 0.78 10.04
C ASP A 8 -2.42 1.01 9.23
N TYR A 9 -2.51 0.38 8.07
CA TYR A 9 -3.71 0.40 7.24
C TYR A 9 -4.07 -1.02 6.83
N GLY A 10 -5.36 -1.32 6.80
CA GLY A 10 -5.81 -2.53 6.13
C GLY A 10 -5.39 -2.45 4.66
N LYS A 11 -5.04 -3.58 4.06
CA LYS A 11 -4.61 -3.59 2.66
C LYS A 11 -5.69 -3.05 1.74
N ARG A 12 -6.95 -3.42 1.99
CA ARG A 12 -8.09 -2.89 1.22
C ARG A 12 -8.30 -1.41 1.48
N GLU A 13 -8.13 -1.00 2.72
CA GLU A 13 -8.25 0.41 3.11
C GLU A 13 -7.23 1.26 2.37
N LEU A 14 -5.97 0.86 2.37
CA LEU A 14 -4.93 1.60 1.67
C LEU A 14 -5.17 1.59 0.17
N GLY A 15 -5.56 0.45 -0.39
CA GLY A 15 -5.91 0.36 -1.80
C GLY A 15 -7.01 1.35 -2.16
N ARG A 16 -8.01 1.48 -1.29
CA ARG A 16 -9.13 2.39 -1.51
C ARG A 16 -8.69 3.86 -1.49
N LEU A 17 -7.70 4.18 -0.67
CA LEU A 17 -7.16 5.55 -0.63
C LEU A 17 -6.44 5.90 -1.93
N TYR A 18 -5.70 4.95 -2.50
CA TYR A 18 -4.99 5.18 -3.77
C TYR A 18 -5.91 5.13 -4.98
N PHE A 19 -6.93 4.28 -4.94
CA PHE A 19 -7.83 4.05 -6.08
C PHE A 19 -9.29 4.32 -5.67
N LYS A 20 -9.58 5.56 -5.35
CA LYS A 20 -10.88 5.99 -4.84
C LYS A 20 -12.04 5.74 -5.80
N LYS A 21 -11.77 5.73 -7.10
CA LYS A 21 -12.80 5.55 -8.12
C LYS A 21 -13.07 4.10 -8.49
N THR A 22 -12.30 3.17 -7.94
CA THR A 22 -12.52 1.75 -8.19
C THR A 22 -13.80 1.30 -7.49
N LYS A 23 -14.64 0.55 -8.18
CA LYS A 23 -15.96 0.19 -7.67
C LYS A 23 -15.96 -0.69 -6.43
N THR A 24 -14.95 -1.55 -6.28
CA THR A 24 -14.88 -2.49 -5.16
C THR A 24 -13.57 -2.34 -4.41
N GLU A 25 -13.60 -2.67 -3.11
CA GLU A 25 -12.39 -2.68 -2.31
C GLU A 25 -11.38 -3.71 -2.82
N LYS A 26 -11.88 -4.87 -3.26
CA LYS A 26 -11.03 -5.92 -3.81
C LYS A 26 -10.33 -5.44 -5.08
N GLY A 27 -11.04 -4.75 -5.94
CA GLY A 27 -10.46 -4.18 -7.16
C GLY A 27 -9.40 -3.13 -6.85
N ALA A 28 -9.69 -2.27 -5.87
CA ALA A 28 -8.73 -1.25 -5.44
C ALA A 28 -7.46 -1.90 -4.88
N LEU A 29 -7.60 -2.93 -4.06
CA LEU A 29 -6.46 -3.67 -3.53
C LEU A 29 -5.66 -4.33 -4.64
N ASN A 30 -6.32 -4.94 -5.62
CA ASN A 30 -5.63 -5.58 -6.74
C ASN A 30 -4.82 -4.55 -7.54
N ASN A 31 -5.38 -3.35 -7.75
CA ASN A 31 -4.67 -2.28 -8.43
C ASN A 31 -3.44 -1.83 -7.64
N LEU A 32 -3.57 -1.69 -6.33
CA LEU A 32 -2.44 -1.32 -5.49
C LEU A 32 -1.35 -2.39 -5.52
N LYS A 33 -1.73 -3.66 -5.42
CA LYS A 33 -0.78 -4.77 -5.52
C LYS A 33 -0.05 -4.78 -6.87
N PHE A 34 -0.77 -4.46 -7.92
CA PHE A 34 -0.19 -4.38 -9.27
C PHE A 34 0.87 -3.28 -9.34
N TRP A 35 0.56 -2.11 -8.78
CA TRP A 35 1.52 -1.01 -8.73
C TRP A 35 2.76 -1.38 -7.92
N ILE A 36 2.57 -2.02 -6.77
CA ILE A 36 3.69 -2.43 -5.91
C ILE A 36 4.57 -3.41 -6.67
N ARG A 37 4.00 -4.42 -7.31
CA ARG A 37 4.77 -5.43 -8.06
C ARG A 37 5.50 -4.83 -9.26
N GLY A 38 4.94 -3.78 -9.84
CA GLY A 38 5.57 -3.11 -10.97
C GLY A 38 6.76 -2.24 -10.59
N ASN A 39 6.98 -2.01 -9.30
CA ASN A 39 8.09 -1.20 -8.82
C ASN A 39 9.09 -2.10 -8.12
N LYS A 40 10.18 -2.45 -8.82
CA LYS A 40 11.19 -3.37 -8.29
C LYS A 40 11.86 -2.85 -7.03
N GLU A 41 12.15 -1.56 -6.98
CA GLU A 41 12.80 -0.96 -5.80
C GLU A 41 11.89 -1.04 -4.59
N LEU A 42 10.61 -0.78 -4.78
CA LEU A 42 9.61 -0.89 -3.72
C LEU A 42 9.53 -2.34 -3.21
N MET A 43 9.50 -3.31 -4.13
CA MET A 43 9.46 -4.72 -3.75
C MET A 43 10.68 -5.11 -2.91
N VAL A 44 11.86 -4.67 -3.32
CA VAL A 44 13.10 -4.96 -2.58
C VAL A 44 13.01 -4.35 -1.18
N ALA A 45 12.56 -3.10 -1.08
CA ALA A 45 12.45 -2.41 0.20
C ALA A 45 11.45 -3.11 1.13
N LEU A 46 10.31 -3.54 0.61
CA LEU A 46 9.31 -4.26 1.41
C LEU A 46 9.83 -5.61 1.89
N HIS A 47 10.56 -6.32 1.04
CA HIS A 47 11.19 -7.58 1.44
C HIS A 47 12.23 -7.37 2.53
N ALA A 48 12.97 -6.27 2.46
CA ALA A 48 14.01 -5.96 3.44
C ALA A 48 13.45 -5.73 4.84
N ILE A 49 12.24 -5.21 4.96
CA ILE A 49 11.61 -5.01 6.27
C ILE A 49 10.77 -6.21 6.73
N GLY A 50 10.80 -7.30 5.98
CA GLY A 50 10.16 -8.54 6.38
C GLY A 50 8.65 -8.56 6.26
N MET A 51 8.13 -8.14 5.11
CA MET A 51 6.69 -8.10 4.87
C MET A 51 6.06 -9.50 5.02
N PRO A 52 5.12 -9.69 5.98
CA PRO A 52 4.45 -10.98 6.13
C PRO A 52 3.52 -11.27 4.96
N LYS A 53 3.61 -12.47 4.40
CA LYS A 53 2.81 -12.83 3.22
C LYS A 53 1.31 -12.91 3.50
N ARG A 54 0.92 -13.21 4.74
CA ARG A 54 -0.48 -13.43 5.10
C ARG A 54 -1.12 -12.27 5.85
N ALA A 55 -0.38 -11.20 6.07
CA ALA A 55 -0.93 -10.06 6.78
C ALA A 55 -2.03 -9.39 5.95
N GLN A 56 -3.13 -9.05 6.60
CA GLN A 56 -4.21 -8.30 5.95
C GLN A 56 -4.02 -6.80 6.09
N HIS A 57 -2.94 -6.40 6.74
CA HIS A 57 -2.62 -4.99 6.98
C HIS A 57 -1.21 -4.69 6.54
N TYR A 58 -1.00 -3.44 6.15
CA TYR A 58 0.34 -2.91 6.00
C TYR A 58 0.68 -2.20 7.29
N SER A 59 1.85 -2.52 7.88
CA SER A 59 2.32 -1.83 9.08
C SER A 59 2.68 -0.38 8.73
N ALA A 60 2.81 0.46 9.77
CA ALA A 60 3.23 1.85 9.57
C ALA A 60 4.56 1.91 8.81
N GLU A 61 5.48 0.99 9.10
CA GLU A 61 6.77 0.92 8.41
C GLU A 61 6.59 0.61 6.92
N GLU A 62 5.74 -0.37 6.60
CA GLU A 62 5.44 -0.70 5.22
C GLU A 62 4.75 0.45 4.49
N VAL A 63 3.82 1.12 5.17
CA VAL A 63 3.12 2.28 4.61
C VAL A 63 4.12 3.39 4.29
N THR A 64 5.09 3.63 5.18
CA THR A 64 6.14 4.63 4.94
C THR A 64 6.89 4.32 3.65
N VAL A 65 7.27 3.07 3.44
CA VAL A 65 8.00 2.64 2.24
C VAL A 65 7.13 2.78 1.00
N ILE A 66 5.87 2.36 1.08
CA ILE A 66 4.94 2.45 -0.06
C ILE A 66 4.75 3.91 -0.48
N VAL A 67 4.53 4.79 0.50
CA VAL A 67 4.33 6.22 0.23
C VAL A 67 5.61 6.84 -0.35
N TYR A 68 6.77 6.41 0.11
CA TYR A 68 8.04 6.91 -0.40
C TYR A 68 8.18 6.66 -1.91
N TYR A 69 7.79 5.47 -2.36
CA TYR A 69 7.95 5.10 -3.78
C TYR A 69 6.76 5.46 -4.66
N LEU A 70 5.55 5.37 -4.14
CA LEU A 70 4.33 5.62 -4.93
C LEU A 70 3.75 7.01 -4.72
N GLY A 71 4.19 7.74 -3.70
CA GLY A 71 3.60 9.01 -3.33
C GLY A 71 2.41 8.81 -2.39
N GLU A 72 1.92 9.91 -1.82
CA GLU A 72 0.74 9.85 -0.97
C GLU A 72 -0.53 9.61 -1.79
N PRO A 73 -1.49 8.86 -1.22
CA PRO A 73 -2.74 8.61 -1.92
C PRO A 73 -3.58 9.86 -2.15
#